data_94a9b2e375c607a786d7a816482dd08d
#
_entry.id   94a9b2e375c607a786d7a816482dd08d
#
_cell.length_a   1.000
_cell.length_b   1.000
_cell.length_c   1.000
_cell.angle_alpha   90.00
_cell.angle_beta   90.00
_cell.angle_gamma   90.00
#
_symmetry.space_group_name_H-M   'P 1'
#
loop_
_entity.id
_entity.type
_entity.pdbx_description
1 polymer ?
#
loop_
_entity_poly.entity_id
_entity_poly.type
_entity_poly.pdbx_seq_one_letter_code
_entity_poly.pdbx_strand_id
1 'polypeptide(L)'
;ANPTGPLHVGHGRQGALGDAICNLYQTQGWEVLREFYYNDAGVQIATLATSTQLRAQGFKPGDAQWPETAYNGEYIAEIAADFLARKTVKSHDREFTASGDVGDLDSIREFAVAYLRHEQDLDLRAFALKFDNYYLESSLYSSARVAATVALLQDAGKTYEKDGALWLRSTEYGDDKDRVMRKSDGSYTYFVPDVAYHIAKWERGYTKAINIQGTDHHGTIARVRAGLQAANVGIPQGYPDYVLHTMIRVMRGAEEVKISKRAGSYVTLRDLIEWTSKDAVRFFLLSRKPDTEYVFDVDLALAQNNENPVFYVQYAHARICSVLGAWGGAVASLRALDLTPLQSPQALSLMLQLAKFPEMLTGAAQDFAAHDVTFYLRDLAACYHSYYDAERILVDDEGVKLARLALVAATAQVLHNGLNVLGVSAPQKMERIAA
;
A
#
# COMPACT_ATOMS: atom_id res chain seq x y z
N ALA A 1 0.39 -3.32 9.21
CA ALA A 1 1.30 -2.62 10.15
C ALA A 1 0.86 -2.88 11.59
N ASN A 2 1.78 -2.77 12.53
CA ASN A 2 1.46 -2.85 13.95
C ASN A 2 1.08 -1.47 14.47
N PRO A 3 0.13 -1.35 15.41
CA PRO A 3 -0.26 -0.07 16.01
C PRO A 3 0.74 0.34 17.11
N THR A 4 2.02 0.43 16.76
CA THR A 4 3.14 0.72 17.68
C THR A 4 3.90 2.00 17.33
N GLY A 5 3.53 2.65 16.24
CA GLY A 5 4.12 3.91 15.79
C GLY A 5 3.47 4.43 14.51
N PRO A 6 3.89 5.63 14.04
CA PRO A 6 3.49 6.16 12.75
C PRO A 6 3.87 5.22 11.59
N LEU A 7 3.11 5.26 10.50
CA LEU A 7 3.44 4.50 9.29
C LEU A 7 4.75 5.00 8.68
N HIS A 8 5.69 4.09 8.42
CA HIS A 8 6.96 4.41 7.74
C HIS A 8 6.83 4.29 6.21
N VAL A 9 7.85 4.73 5.50
CA VAL A 9 7.87 4.72 4.01
C VAL A 9 7.66 3.34 3.41
N GLY A 10 8.13 2.26 4.06
CA GLY A 10 7.88 0.88 3.65
C GLY A 10 6.40 0.50 3.70
N HIS A 11 5.67 0.94 4.74
CA HIS A 11 4.21 0.80 4.79
C HIS A 11 3.53 1.58 3.68
N GLY A 12 4.05 2.76 3.32
CA GLY A 12 3.57 3.53 2.18
C GLY A 12 3.71 2.75 0.87
N ARG A 13 4.87 2.12 0.62
CA ARG A 13 5.08 1.26 -0.55
C ARG A 13 4.13 0.07 -0.56
N GLN A 14 4.03 -0.62 0.56
CA GLN A 14 3.12 -1.76 0.74
C GLN A 14 1.67 -1.38 0.44
N GLY A 15 1.20 -0.28 1.00
CA GLY A 15 -0.16 0.23 0.80
C GLY A 15 -0.42 0.67 -0.64
N ALA A 16 0.51 1.40 -1.26
CA ALA A 16 0.40 1.82 -2.66
C ALA A 16 0.35 0.62 -3.62
N LEU A 17 1.21 -0.39 -3.42
CA LEU A 17 1.22 -1.62 -4.21
C LEU A 17 -0.10 -2.38 -4.07
N GLY A 18 -0.57 -2.59 -2.84
CA GLY A 18 -1.82 -3.30 -2.58
C GLY A 18 -3.02 -2.60 -3.21
N ASP A 19 -3.12 -1.28 -3.07
CA ASP A 19 -4.22 -0.50 -3.64
C ASP A 19 -4.19 -0.50 -5.18
N ALA A 20 -3.03 -0.32 -5.79
CA ALA A 20 -2.88 -0.36 -7.25
C ALA A 20 -3.23 -1.76 -7.82
N ILE A 21 -2.82 -2.84 -7.16
CA ILE A 21 -3.19 -4.21 -7.54
C ILE A 21 -4.70 -4.41 -7.41
N CYS A 22 -5.33 -3.92 -6.34
CA CYS A 22 -6.78 -3.94 -6.20
C CYS A 22 -7.47 -3.22 -7.36
N ASN A 23 -7.01 -2.01 -7.71
CA ASN A 23 -7.55 -1.24 -8.82
C ASN A 23 -7.38 -1.98 -10.16
N LEU A 24 -6.23 -2.61 -10.39
CA LEU A 24 -5.99 -3.44 -11.58
C LEU A 24 -6.99 -4.61 -11.65
N TYR A 25 -7.20 -5.34 -10.56
CA TYR A 25 -8.17 -6.44 -10.53
C TYR A 25 -9.59 -5.96 -10.77
N GLN A 26 -9.98 -4.80 -10.25
CA GLN A 26 -11.29 -4.20 -10.53
C GLN A 26 -11.47 -3.88 -12.03
N THR A 27 -10.40 -3.46 -12.75
CA THR A 27 -10.48 -3.27 -14.22
C THR A 27 -10.74 -4.57 -14.97
N GLN A 28 -10.43 -5.72 -14.36
CA GLN A 28 -10.66 -7.06 -14.92
C GLN A 28 -11.98 -7.68 -14.45
N GLY A 29 -12.85 -6.92 -13.80
CA GLY A 29 -14.17 -7.37 -13.36
C GLY A 29 -14.19 -8.14 -12.04
N TRP A 30 -13.10 -8.12 -11.26
CA TRP A 30 -13.07 -8.74 -9.94
C TRP A 30 -13.76 -7.85 -8.90
N GLU A 31 -14.50 -8.47 -8.00
CA GLU A 31 -14.90 -7.88 -6.74
C GLU A 31 -13.75 -7.99 -5.75
N VAL A 32 -13.31 -6.86 -5.17
CA VAL A 32 -12.09 -6.76 -4.38
C VAL A 32 -12.38 -6.23 -2.99
N LEU A 33 -11.87 -6.92 -1.96
CA LEU A 33 -11.84 -6.45 -0.58
C LEU A 33 -10.40 -6.04 -0.21
N ARG A 34 -10.24 -4.81 0.29
CA ARG A 34 -9.00 -4.30 0.86
C ARG A 34 -9.00 -4.53 2.35
N GLU A 35 -8.10 -5.37 2.85
CA GLU A 35 -8.03 -5.72 4.27
C GLU A 35 -6.71 -5.28 4.88
N PHE A 36 -6.79 -4.54 5.97
CA PHE A 36 -5.65 -4.18 6.80
C PHE A 36 -5.53 -5.18 7.95
N TYR A 37 -4.37 -5.81 8.10
CA TYR A 37 -4.10 -6.71 9.21
C TYR A 37 -3.31 -5.99 10.30
N TYR A 38 -3.90 -5.91 11.50
CA TYR A 38 -3.25 -5.39 12.68
C TYR A 38 -2.73 -6.51 13.56
N ASN A 39 -1.43 -6.50 13.86
CA ASN A 39 -0.88 -7.26 14.98
C ASN A 39 -1.04 -6.40 16.24
N ASP A 40 -2.17 -6.54 16.91
CA ASP A 40 -2.60 -5.80 18.08
C ASP A 40 -2.32 -6.54 19.40
N ALA A 41 -1.45 -7.54 19.39
CA ALA A 41 -1.08 -8.35 20.53
C ALA A 41 0.44 -8.59 20.61
N GLY A 42 0.91 -9.17 21.72
CA GLY A 42 2.29 -9.62 21.88
C GLY A 42 3.25 -8.55 22.43
N VAL A 43 4.55 -8.83 22.30
CA VAL A 43 5.64 -8.10 22.98
C VAL A 43 5.70 -6.62 22.57
N GLN A 44 5.46 -6.31 21.28
CA GLN A 44 5.54 -4.94 20.80
C GLN A 44 4.44 -4.05 21.41
N ILE A 45 3.25 -4.60 21.61
CA ILE A 45 2.15 -3.88 22.27
C ILE A 45 2.43 -3.67 23.75
N ALA A 46 3.04 -4.67 24.42
CA ALA A 46 3.48 -4.52 25.81
C ALA A 46 4.57 -3.42 25.94
N THR A 47 5.51 -3.39 25.00
CA THR A 47 6.54 -2.34 24.92
C THR A 47 5.95 -0.95 24.71
N LEU A 48 4.92 -0.83 23.86
CA LEU A 48 4.18 0.42 23.66
C LEU A 48 3.55 0.90 24.97
N ALA A 49 2.85 0.00 25.67
CA ALA A 49 2.19 0.34 26.95
C ALA A 49 3.21 0.80 28.00
N THR A 50 4.33 0.06 28.16
CA THR A 50 5.39 0.42 29.10
C THR A 50 6.06 1.75 28.75
N SER A 51 6.35 1.98 27.47
CA SER A 51 6.95 3.25 27.02
C SER A 51 6.03 4.44 27.30
N THR A 52 4.73 4.27 27.04
CA THR A 52 3.71 5.30 27.33
C THR A 52 3.57 5.55 28.84
N GLN A 53 3.57 4.49 29.65
CA GLN A 53 3.51 4.60 31.11
C GLN A 53 4.70 5.39 31.66
N LEU A 54 5.91 5.05 31.23
CA LEU A 54 7.12 5.77 31.66
C LEU A 54 7.09 7.25 31.28
N ARG A 55 6.61 7.59 30.08
CA ARG A 55 6.41 8.98 29.68
C ARG A 55 5.36 9.68 30.54
N ALA A 56 4.25 9.01 30.88
CA ALA A 56 3.23 9.55 31.76
C ALA A 56 3.73 9.77 33.20
N GLN A 57 4.71 8.99 33.63
CA GLN A 57 5.43 9.15 34.92
C GLN A 57 6.50 10.25 34.89
N GLY A 58 6.75 10.87 33.72
CA GLY A 58 7.72 11.95 33.54
C GLY A 58 9.11 11.52 33.08
N PHE A 59 9.35 10.23 32.85
CA PHE A 59 10.62 9.75 32.30
C PHE A 59 10.72 10.01 30.80
N LYS A 60 11.94 10.10 30.30
CA LYS A 60 12.25 10.34 28.88
C LYS A 60 13.42 9.48 28.42
N PRO A 61 13.59 9.30 27.09
CA PRO A 61 14.75 8.61 26.55
C PRO A 61 16.07 9.18 27.10
N GLY A 62 16.95 8.29 27.56
CA GLY A 62 18.23 8.64 28.20
C GLY A 62 18.21 8.64 29.72
N ASP A 63 17.05 8.60 30.37
CA ASP A 63 16.97 8.44 31.82
C ASP A 63 17.34 7.00 32.23
N ALA A 64 17.86 6.82 33.45
CA ALA A 64 18.29 5.51 33.95
C ALA A 64 17.13 4.47 34.02
N GLN A 65 15.91 4.93 34.15
CA GLN A 65 14.70 4.10 34.19
C GLN A 65 14.14 3.79 32.80
N TRP A 66 14.70 4.39 31.72
CA TRP A 66 14.24 4.19 30.36
C TRP A 66 14.88 2.94 29.73
N PRO A 67 14.10 1.87 29.42
CA PRO A 67 14.66 0.67 28.83
C PRO A 67 15.18 0.93 27.42
N GLU A 68 16.26 0.25 27.02
CA GLU A 68 16.80 0.31 25.65
C GLU A 68 15.76 -0.14 24.58
N THR A 69 14.85 -1.04 24.96
CA THR A 69 13.80 -1.55 24.09
C THR A 69 12.58 -0.64 23.95
N ALA A 70 12.50 0.42 24.78
CA ALA A 70 11.36 1.35 24.76
C ALA A 70 11.32 2.20 23.49
N TYR A 71 10.12 2.58 23.07
CA TYR A 71 9.92 3.46 21.92
C TYR A 71 10.28 4.91 22.25
N ASN A 72 11.18 5.51 21.47
CA ASN A 72 11.78 6.83 21.75
C ASN A 72 11.11 8.00 21.03
N GLY A 73 10.14 7.77 20.13
CA GLY A 73 9.51 8.83 19.35
C GLY A 73 8.70 9.81 20.19
N GLU A 74 8.60 11.06 19.73
CA GLU A 74 7.81 12.10 20.40
C GLU A 74 6.32 11.74 20.49
N TYR A 75 5.82 10.91 19.56
CA TYR A 75 4.44 10.41 19.60
C TYR A 75 4.11 9.69 20.93
N ILE A 76 5.09 9.06 21.60
CA ILE A 76 4.88 8.43 22.91
C ILE A 76 4.60 9.49 23.97
N ALA A 77 5.27 10.65 23.91
CA ALA A 77 4.99 11.77 24.79
C ALA A 77 3.58 12.36 24.55
N GLU A 78 3.18 12.48 23.30
CA GLU A 78 1.85 12.95 22.91
C GLU A 78 0.75 12.01 23.41
N ILE A 79 0.91 10.69 23.22
CA ILE A 79 -0.01 9.68 23.75
C ILE A 79 -0.11 9.78 25.28
N ALA A 80 1.03 9.92 25.98
CA ALA A 80 1.05 10.03 27.45
C ALA A 80 0.35 11.29 27.92
N ALA A 81 0.57 12.43 27.28
CA ALA A 81 -0.10 13.69 27.62
C ALA A 81 -1.62 13.59 27.41
N ASP A 82 -2.06 13.01 26.31
CA ASP A 82 -3.49 12.83 26.01
C ASP A 82 -4.15 11.80 26.94
N PHE A 83 -3.41 10.76 27.35
CA PHE A 83 -3.87 9.81 28.37
C PHE A 83 -4.10 10.49 29.73
N LEU A 84 -3.12 11.29 30.20
CA LEU A 84 -3.24 12.04 31.44
C LEU A 84 -4.37 13.08 31.40
N ALA A 85 -4.62 13.66 30.24
CA ALA A 85 -5.72 14.59 30.01
C ALA A 85 -7.07 13.88 29.85
N ARG A 86 -7.16 12.57 30.01
CA ARG A 86 -8.38 11.75 29.91
C ARG A 86 -9.13 11.94 28.60
N LYS A 87 -8.39 12.10 27.50
CA LYS A 87 -9.00 12.26 26.18
C LYS A 87 -9.66 10.98 25.69
N THR A 88 -10.62 11.15 24.80
CA THR A 88 -11.26 10.08 24.05
C THR A 88 -10.65 10.01 22.64
N VAL A 89 -10.31 8.81 22.19
CA VAL A 89 -9.82 8.55 20.85
C VAL A 89 -10.75 7.56 20.17
N LYS A 90 -11.08 7.85 18.91
CA LYS A 90 -11.89 6.97 18.06
C LYS A 90 -11.06 6.43 16.93
N SER A 91 -10.79 5.13 16.94
CA SER A 91 -10.28 4.39 15.81
C SER A 91 -11.44 3.83 14.97
N HIS A 92 -11.14 3.14 13.86
CA HIS A 92 -12.15 2.66 12.89
C HIS A 92 -13.33 1.91 13.53
N ASP A 93 -13.06 1.02 14.48
CA ASP A 93 -14.03 0.06 15.06
C ASP A 93 -14.35 0.30 16.54
N ARG A 94 -13.65 1.20 17.22
CA ARG A 94 -13.86 1.45 18.64
C ARG A 94 -13.52 2.86 19.07
N GLU A 95 -14.14 3.26 20.16
CA GLU A 95 -13.86 4.49 20.89
C GLU A 95 -13.31 4.13 22.27
N PHE A 96 -12.24 4.79 22.69
CA PHE A 96 -11.61 4.54 23.97
C PHE A 96 -11.34 5.87 24.71
N THR A 97 -11.78 5.96 25.97
CA THR A 97 -11.52 7.10 26.84
C THR A 97 -10.44 6.73 27.86
N ALA A 98 -9.37 7.51 27.91
CA ALA A 98 -8.27 7.29 28.84
C ALA A 98 -8.73 7.45 30.30
N SER A 99 -8.31 6.53 31.18
CA SER A 99 -8.59 6.63 32.63
C SER A 99 -7.80 7.76 33.29
N GLY A 100 -6.63 8.10 32.74
CA GLY A 100 -5.67 9.04 33.33
C GLY A 100 -4.92 8.46 34.54
N ASP A 101 -5.13 7.20 34.87
CA ASP A 101 -4.45 6.51 35.96
C ASP A 101 -3.15 5.86 35.43
N VAL A 102 -2.01 6.40 35.82
CA VAL A 102 -0.68 5.92 35.43
C VAL A 102 -0.39 4.50 35.94
N GLY A 103 -1.08 4.03 36.99
CA GLY A 103 -0.99 2.68 37.52
C GLY A 103 -1.76 1.64 36.71
N ASP A 104 -2.71 2.07 35.86
CA ASP A 104 -3.55 1.20 35.04
C ASP A 104 -2.90 0.91 33.68
N LEU A 105 -2.01 -0.06 33.65
CA LEU A 105 -1.28 -0.43 32.43
C LEU A 105 -2.19 -0.95 31.32
N ASP A 106 -3.31 -1.60 31.66
CA ASP A 106 -4.28 -2.09 30.69
C ASP A 106 -5.00 -0.93 29.99
N SER A 107 -5.44 0.07 30.75
CA SER A 107 -6.01 1.29 30.18
C SER A 107 -5.00 2.05 29.30
N ILE A 108 -3.74 2.14 29.72
CA ILE A 108 -2.67 2.76 28.93
C ILE A 108 -2.49 1.99 27.62
N ARG A 109 -2.42 0.66 27.65
CA ARG A 109 -2.26 -0.18 26.46
C ARG A 109 -3.40 0.03 25.47
N GLU A 110 -4.64 -0.05 25.90
CA GLU A 110 -5.80 0.10 25.04
C GLU A 110 -5.90 1.50 24.45
N PHE A 111 -5.63 2.52 25.25
CA PHE A 111 -5.61 3.90 24.77
C PHE A 111 -4.50 4.13 23.75
N ALA A 112 -3.28 3.67 24.01
CA ALA A 112 -2.14 3.84 23.10
C ALA A 112 -2.36 3.13 21.75
N VAL A 113 -2.92 1.91 21.77
CA VAL A 113 -3.29 1.18 20.55
C VAL A 113 -4.37 1.93 19.78
N ALA A 114 -5.44 2.38 20.45
CA ALA A 114 -6.51 3.15 19.79
C ALA A 114 -5.98 4.47 19.20
N TYR A 115 -5.11 5.16 19.93
CA TYR A 115 -4.48 6.40 19.49
C TYR A 115 -3.67 6.19 18.20
N LEU A 116 -2.79 5.19 18.18
CA LEU A 116 -1.95 4.92 17.00
C LEU A 116 -2.75 4.39 15.82
N ARG A 117 -3.79 3.60 16.04
CA ARG A 117 -4.72 3.22 14.96
C ARG A 117 -5.40 4.44 14.36
N HIS A 118 -5.83 5.39 15.20
CA HIS A 118 -6.39 6.66 14.72
C HIS A 118 -5.39 7.47 13.89
N GLU A 119 -4.16 7.64 14.39
CA GLU A 119 -3.10 8.36 13.65
C GLU A 119 -2.75 7.69 12.32
N GLN A 120 -2.67 6.37 12.31
CA GLN A 120 -2.45 5.60 11.08
C GLN A 120 -3.60 5.77 10.08
N ASP A 121 -4.85 5.82 10.54
CA ASP A 121 -6.01 6.11 9.68
C ASP A 121 -5.94 7.51 9.07
N LEU A 122 -5.45 8.51 9.80
CA LEU A 122 -5.22 9.85 9.27
C LEU A 122 -4.14 9.85 8.18
N ASP A 123 -3.07 9.09 8.38
CA ASP A 123 -1.99 8.94 7.39
C ASP A 123 -2.49 8.23 6.12
N LEU A 124 -3.28 7.18 6.29
CA LEU A 124 -3.89 6.45 5.16
C LEU A 124 -4.85 7.34 4.36
N ARG A 125 -5.66 8.17 5.03
CA ARG A 125 -6.55 9.14 4.35
C ARG A 125 -5.75 10.19 3.60
N ALA A 126 -4.68 10.72 4.18
CA ALA A 126 -3.80 11.67 3.51
C ALA A 126 -3.12 11.04 2.27
N PHE A 127 -2.89 9.73 2.30
CA PHE A 127 -2.35 8.94 1.18
C PHE A 127 -3.43 8.50 0.19
N ALA A 128 -4.70 8.88 0.41
CA ALA A 128 -5.87 8.45 -0.36
C ALA A 128 -6.00 6.91 -0.43
N LEU A 129 -5.68 6.24 0.66
CA LEU A 129 -5.79 4.81 0.82
C LEU A 129 -6.92 4.48 1.79
N LYS A 130 -7.85 3.63 1.34
CA LYS A 130 -9.00 3.20 2.13
C LYS A 130 -9.04 1.68 2.20
N PHE A 131 -9.32 1.16 3.38
CA PHE A 131 -9.55 -0.26 3.61
C PHE A 131 -11.03 -0.52 3.86
N ASP A 132 -11.49 -1.69 3.41
CA ASP A 132 -12.87 -2.15 3.59
C ASP A 132 -13.03 -2.90 4.89
N ASN A 133 -11.96 -3.54 5.37
CA ASN A 133 -11.94 -4.28 6.61
C ASN A 133 -10.61 -4.13 7.35
N TYR A 134 -10.68 -4.10 8.69
CA TYR A 134 -9.53 -4.13 9.59
C TYR A 134 -9.57 -5.42 10.40
N TYR A 135 -8.63 -6.32 10.12
CA TYR A 135 -8.55 -7.61 10.79
C TYR A 135 -7.55 -7.55 11.95
N LEU A 136 -8.00 -7.88 13.16
CA LEU A 136 -7.16 -7.87 14.34
C LEU A 136 -6.62 -9.28 14.63
N GLU A 137 -5.32 -9.44 14.77
CA GLU A 137 -4.69 -10.72 15.11
C GLU A 137 -5.24 -11.28 16.42
N SER A 138 -5.50 -10.40 17.42
CA SER A 138 -6.10 -10.81 18.69
C SER A 138 -7.42 -11.55 18.53
N SER A 139 -8.18 -11.27 17.46
CA SER A 139 -9.45 -11.95 17.17
C SER A 139 -9.28 -13.43 16.82
N LEU A 140 -8.13 -13.83 16.28
CA LEU A 140 -7.81 -15.24 16.00
C LEU A 140 -7.70 -16.08 17.28
N TYR A 141 -7.25 -15.44 18.35
CA TYR A 141 -7.13 -16.09 19.67
C TYR A 141 -8.45 -16.03 20.43
N SER A 142 -9.10 -14.88 20.50
CA SER A 142 -10.36 -14.71 21.25
C SER A 142 -11.52 -15.51 20.62
N SER A 143 -11.52 -15.72 19.31
CA SER A 143 -12.48 -16.60 18.61
C SER A 143 -12.07 -18.08 18.57
N ALA A 144 -10.99 -18.46 19.26
CA ALA A 144 -10.41 -19.80 19.28
C ALA A 144 -10.00 -20.35 17.89
N ARG A 145 -9.82 -19.50 16.87
CA ARG A 145 -9.42 -19.96 15.52
C ARG A 145 -8.02 -20.55 15.48
N VAL A 146 -7.08 -20.03 16.27
CA VAL A 146 -5.73 -20.59 16.37
C VAL A 146 -5.80 -22.00 16.95
N ALA A 147 -6.53 -22.20 18.05
CA ALA A 147 -6.70 -23.52 18.68
C ALA A 147 -7.43 -24.51 17.75
N ALA A 148 -8.47 -24.05 17.06
CA ALA A 148 -9.21 -24.85 16.08
C ALA A 148 -8.34 -25.28 14.89
N THR A 149 -7.46 -24.40 14.41
CA THR A 149 -6.49 -24.73 13.34
C THR A 149 -5.50 -25.82 13.80
N VAL A 150 -4.99 -25.71 15.03
CA VAL A 150 -4.10 -26.73 15.59
C VAL A 150 -4.82 -28.08 15.70
N ALA A 151 -6.06 -28.09 16.22
CA ALA A 151 -6.87 -29.30 16.32
C ALA A 151 -7.14 -29.91 14.93
N LEU A 152 -7.46 -29.08 13.93
CA LEU A 152 -7.68 -29.52 12.55
C LEU A 152 -6.44 -30.24 11.98
N LEU A 153 -5.24 -29.70 12.19
CA LEU A 153 -3.98 -30.29 11.74
C LEU A 153 -3.63 -31.58 12.48
N GLN A 154 -3.97 -31.66 13.78
CA GLN A 154 -3.82 -32.89 14.59
C GLN A 154 -4.77 -34.00 14.11
N ASP A 155 -6.04 -33.67 13.90
CA ASP A 155 -7.06 -34.61 13.42
C ASP A 155 -6.76 -35.11 11.99
N ALA A 156 -6.13 -34.29 11.16
CA ALA A 156 -5.63 -34.68 9.84
C ALA A 156 -4.39 -35.60 9.90
N GLY A 157 -3.84 -35.88 11.10
CA GLY A 157 -2.64 -36.74 11.29
C GLY A 157 -1.35 -36.11 10.78
N LYS A 158 -1.31 -34.77 10.68
CA LYS A 158 -0.18 -34.04 10.09
C LYS A 158 0.79 -33.45 11.12
N THR A 159 0.62 -33.84 12.39
CA THR A 159 1.44 -33.36 13.51
C THR A 159 2.11 -34.52 14.27
N TYR A 160 3.11 -34.18 15.05
CA TYR A 160 3.76 -35.09 15.98
C TYR A 160 4.34 -34.31 17.18
N GLU A 161 4.49 -35.01 18.31
CA GLU A 161 5.12 -34.47 19.51
C GLU A 161 6.62 -34.80 19.49
N LYS A 162 7.46 -33.83 19.80
CA LYS A 162 8.89 -33.99 19.97
C LYS A 162 9.41 -32.93 20.96
N ASP A 163 10.18 -33.36 21.94
CA ASP A 163 10.83 -32.52 22.97
C ASP A 163 9.81 -31.59 23.69
N GLY A 164 8.61 -32.12 23.96
CA GLY A 164 7.51 -31.37 24.59
C GLY A 164 6.84 -30.32 23.72
N ALA A 165 7.20 -30.22 22.44
CA ALA A 165 6.62 -29.31 21.48
C ALA A 165 5.79 -30.07 20.43
N LEU A 166 4.75 -29.41 19.91
CA LEU A 166 3.93 -29.93 18.82
C LEU A 166 4.47 -29.42 17.48
N TRP A 167 4.76 -30.36 16.57
CA TRP A 167 5.36 -30.11 15.26
C TRP A 167 4.38 -30.40 14.12
N LEU A 168 4.45 -29.61 13.05
CA LEU A 168 3.78 -29.86 11.76
C LEU A 168 4.76 -30.58 10.82
N ARG A 169 4.28 -31.62 10.11
CA ARG A 169 5.01 -32.30 9.02
C ARG A 169 4.99 -31.47 7.75
N SER A 170 5.52 -30.23 7.82
CA SER A 170 5.45 -29.28 6.73
C SER A 170 6.32 -29.68 5.53
N THR A 171 7.33 -30.54 5.75
CA THR A 171 8.15 -31.10 4.66
C THR A 171 7.35 -31.96 3.68
N GLU A 172 6.26 -32.58 4.10
CA GLU A 172 5.35 -33.33 3.21
C GLU A 172 4.69 -32.41 2.14
N TYR A 173 4.72 -31.09 2.35
CA TYR A 173 4.08 -30.08 1.50
C TYR A 173 5.06 -29.05 0.92
N GLY A 174 6.36 -29.41 0.85
CA GLY A 174 7.38 -28.62 0.17
C GLY A 174 8.09 -27.56 1.02
N ASP A 175 7.92 -27.60 2.35
CA ASP A 175 8.76 -26.79 3.25
C ASP A 175 10.15 -27.45 3.39
N ASP A 176 11.17 -26.69 3.75
CA ASP A 176 12.55 -27.16 3.89
C ASP A 176 12.78 -27.99 5.15
N LYS A 177 11.92 -27.81 6.17
CA LYS A 177 11.94 -28.56 7.43
C LYS A 177 10.57 -28.54 8.10
N ASP A 178 10.31 -29.50 8.99
CA ASP A 178 9.14 -29.50 9.85
C ASP A 178 9.15 -28.30 10.81
N ARG A 179 7.97 -27.80 11.16
CA ARG A 179 7.82 -26.57 11.95
C ARG A 179 7.15 -26.81 13.29
N VAL A 180 7.70 -26.18 14.32
CA VAL A 180 7.05 -26.12 15.64
C VAL A 180 5.80 -25.25 15.53
N MET A 181 4.66 -25.81 15.91
CA MET A 181 3.36 -25.11 15.99
C MET A 181 3.12 -24.56 17.40
N ARG A 182 3.32 -25.41 18.41
CA ARG A 182 3.20 -25.05 19.82
C ARG A 182 4.48 -25.44 20.54
N LYS A 183 5.08 -24.51 21.25
CA LYS A 183 6.29 -24.73 22.04
C LYS A 183 6.00 -25.49 23.30
N SER A 184 7.06 -25.96 23.96
CA SER A 184 6.97 -26.69 25.25
C SER A 184 6.34 -25.85 26.39
N ASP A 185 6.39 -24.51 26.30
CA ASP A 185 5.74 -23.58 27.22
C ASP A 185 4.24 -23.37 26.91
N GLY A 186 3.70 -24.03 25.89
CA GLY A 186 2.33 -23.95 25.46
C GLY A 186 2.03 -22.78 24.49
N SER A 187 2.99 -21.87 24.22
CA SER A 187 2.79 -20.75 23.30
C SER A 187 2.85 -21.21 21.83
N TYR A 188 2.03 -20.56 20.98
CA TYR A 188 2.05 -20.83 19.55
C TYR A 188 3.17 -20.06 18.86
N THR A 189 3.69 -20.64 17.76
CA THR A 189 4.63 -19.95 16.87
C THR A 189 3.89 -19.07 15.87
N TYR A 190 4.57 -18.08 15.29
CA TYR A 190 3.96 -17.05 14.45
C TYR A 190 3.24 -17.56 13.19
N PHE A 191 3.65 -18.71 12.63
CA PHE A 191 3.00 -19.16 11.40
C PHE A 191 1.61 -19.78 11.63
N VAL A 192 1.28 -20.20 12.85
CA VAL A 192 -0.03 -20.82 13.16
C VAL A 192 -1.16 -19.79 13.05
N PRO A 193 -1.05 -18.58 13.62
CA PRO A 193 -2.02 -17.52 13.36
C PRO A 193 -2.16 -17.18 11.87
N ASP A 194 -1.06 -17.18 11.12
CA ASP A 194 -1.10 -16.93 9.68
C ASP A 194 -1.88 -18.00 8.92
N VAL A 195 -1.71 -19.28 9.28
CA VAL A 195 -2.52 -20.37 8.71
C VAL A 195 -3.99 -20.18 9.06
N ALA A 196 -4.30 -19.92 10.34
CA ALA A 196 -5.66 -19.69 10.81
C ALA A 196 -6.33 -18.50 10.09
N TYR A 197 -5.59 -17.43 9.87
CA TYR A 197 -6.06 -16.23 9.16
C TYR A 197 -6.39 -16.52 7.69
N HIS A 198 -5.56 -17.30 7.00
CA HIS A 198 -5.81 -17.63 5.59
C HIS A 198 -6.94 -18.65 5.42
N ILE A 199 -7.14 -19.57 6.38
CA ILE A 199 -8.34 -20.40 6.45
C ILE A 199 -9.58 -19.51 6.61
N ALA A 200 -9.52 -18.50 7.48
CA ALA A 200 -10.64 -17.55 7.66
C ALA A 200 -10.95 -16.76 6.39
N LYS A 201 -9.95 -16.36 5.60
CA LYS A 201 -10.17 -15.73 4.28
C LYS A 201 -10.88 -16.68 3.32
N TRP A 202 -10.43 -17.92 3.25
CA TRP A 202 -11.03 -18.94 2.40
C TRP A 202 -12.48 -19.22 2.76
N GLU A 203 -12.78 -19.37 4.05
CA GLU A 203 -14.15 -19.58 4.56
C GLU A 203 -15.09 -18.40 4.27
N ARG A 204 -14.55 -17.17 4.20
CA ARG A 204 -15.30 -15.99 3.79
C ARG A 204 -15.56 -15.92 2.28
N GLY A 205 -15.10 -16.91 1.50
CA GLY A 205 -15.33 -17.01 0.05
C GLY A 205 -14.27 -16.32 -0.82
N TYR A 206 -13.15 -15.86 -0.26
CA TYR A 206 -12.06 -15.26 -1.03
C TYR A 206 -11.17 -16.33 -1.64
N THR A 207 -11.51 -16.74 -2.87
CA THR A 207 -10.79 -17.76 -3.64
C THR A 207 -9.44 -17.29 -4.15
N LYS A 208 -9.18 -15.98 -4.15
CA LYS A 208 -7.90 -15.35 -4.41
C LYS A 208 -7.56 -14.41 -3.26
N ALA A 209 -6.43 -14.63 -2.62
CA ALA A 209 -5.89 -13.74 -1.59
C ALA A 209 -4.47 -13.35 -1.99
N ILE A 210 -4.15 -12.06 -1.90
CA ILE A 210 -2.85 -11.50 -2.26
C ILE A 210 -2.31 -10.77 -1.04
N ASN A 211 -1.20 -11.24 -0.49
CA ASN A 211 -0.52 -10.61 0.64
C ASN A 211 0.62 -9.73 0.13
N ILE A 212 0.62 -8.48 0.53
CA ILE A 212 1.69 -7.53 0.23
C ILE A 212 2.56 -7.42 1.48
N GLN A 213 3.82 -7.85 1.42
CA GLN A 213 4.69 -7.95 2.59
C GLN A 213 6.13 -7.55 2.26
N GLY A 214 6.92 -7.22 3.28
CA GLY A 214 8.36 -7.02 3.13
C GLY A 214 9.09 -8.32 2.79
N THR A 215 10.24 -8.22 2.15
CA THR A 215 11.09 -9.38 1.76
C THR A 215 11.59 -10.18 2.96
N ASP A 216 11.62 -9.60 4.16
CA ASP A 216 11.91 -10.28 5.42
C ASP A 216 10.91 -11.42 5.75
N HIS A 217 9.71 -11.38 5.17
CA HIS A 217 8.70 -12.44 5.30
C HIS A 217 8.86 -13.60 4.30
N HIS A 218 9.85 -13.57 3.41
CA HIS A 218 10.04 -14.62 2.39
C HIS A 218 10.05 -16.04 3.00
N GLY A 219 10.73 -16.25 4.13
CA GLY A 219 10.83 -17.54 4.79
C GLY A 219 9.52 -18.08 5.38
N THR A 220 8.45 -17.27 5.45
CA THR A 220 7.16 -17.71 6.00
C THR A 220 6.22 -18.31 4.95
N ILE A 221 6.44 -18.01 3.67
CA ILE A 221 5.54 -18.39 2.58
C ILE A 221 5.36 -19.89 2.48
N ALA A 222 6.47 -20.65 2.41
CA ALA A 222 6.44 -22.10 2.26
C ALA A 222 5.73 -22.77 3.45
N ARG A 223 6.02 -22.34 4.68
CA ARG A 223 5.43 -22.91 5.89
C ARG A 223 3.94 -22.62 6.02
N VAL A 224 3.49 -21.43 5.66
CA VAL A 224 2.06 -21.08 5.68
C VAL A 224 1.32 -21.90 4.63
N ARG A 225 1.81 -21.96 3.41
CA ARG A 225 1.22 -22.80 2.34
C ARG A 225 1.21 -24.28 2.72
N ALA A 226 2.26 -24.79 3.34
CA ALA A 226 2.31 -26.15 3.84
C ALA A 226 1.22 -26.41 4.90
N GLY A 227 1.05 -25.49 5.85
CA GLY A 227 -0.02 -25.56 6.85
C GLY A 227 -1.42 -25.57 6.24
N LEU A 228 -1.65 -24.74 5.22
CA LEU A 228 -2.94 -24.69 4.51
C LEU A 228 -3.23 -25.98 3.73
N GLN A 229 -2.22 -26.58 3.09
CA GLN A 229 -2.37 -27.87 2.42
C GLN A 229 -2.60 -29.03 3.41
N ALA A 230 -1.85 -29.02 4.53
CA ALA A 230 -2.01 -30.01 5.58
C ALA A 230 -3.39 -29.98 6.25
N ALA A 231 -4.01 -28.80 6.33
CA ALA A 231 -5.35 -28.63 6.88
C ALA A 231 -6.44 -29.32 6.03
N ASN A 232 -6.19 -29.54 4.76
CA ASN A 232 -7.07 -30.28 3.82
C ASN A 232 -8.52 -29.76 3.81
N VAL A 233 -8.70 -28.44 3.80
CA VAL A 233 -10.02 -27.78 3.80
C VAL A 233 -10.44 -27.27 2.42
N GLY A 234 -9.90 -27.84 1.34
CA GLY A 234 -10.23 -27.48 -0.05
C GLY A 234 -9.46 -26.26 -0.59
N ILE A 235 -8.49 -25.74 0.13
CA ILE A 235 -7.64 -24.64 -0.33
C ILE A 235 -6.68 -25.17 -1.41
N PRO A 236 -6.61 -24.53 -2.61
CA PRO A 236 -5.75 -25.00 -3.68
C PRO A 236 -4.28 -24.77 -3.38
N GLN A 237 -3.43 -25.60 -3.99
CA GLN A 237 -1.98 -25.41 -3.92
C GLN A 237 -1.59 -24.02 -4.47
N GLY A 238 -0.67 -23.35 -3.78
CA GLY A 238 -0.20 -22.00 -4.16
C GLY A 238 -1.01 -20.85 -3.55
N TYR A 239 -2.13 -21.12 -2.90
CA TYR A 239 -2.87 -20.11 -2.14
C TYR A 239 -2.19 -19.84 -0.78
N PRO A 240 -2.07 -18.60 -0.33
CA PRO A 240 -2.34 -17.34 -1.02
C PRO A 240 -1.17 -16.90 -1.93
N ASP A 241 -1.42 -15.89 -2.78
CA ASP A 241 -0.36 -15.17 -3.49
C ASP A 241 0.38 -14.19 -2.57
N TYR A 242 1.63 -13.93 -2.88
CA TYR A 242 2.47 -12.98 -2.16
C TYR A 242 3.16 -12.01 -3.12
N VAL A 243 3.12 -10.73 -2.80
CA VAL A 243 3.94 -9.70 -3.42
C VAL A 243 4.91 -9.18 -2.37
N LEU A 244 6.19 -9.51 -2.54
CA LEU A 244 7.25 -9.09 -1.63
C LEU A 244 7.90 -7.81 -2.13
N HIS A 245 8.10 -6.86 -1.23
CA HIS A 245 8.75 -5.59 -1.56
C HIS A 245 9.98 -5.33 -0.69
N THR A 246 10.98 -4.70 -1.28
CA THR A 246 12.21 -4.30 -0.60
C THR A 246 12.02 -2.99 0.17
N MET A 247 12.99 -2.71 1.04
CA MET A 247 13.08 -1.44 1.76
C MET A 247 13.35 -0.27 0.81
N ILE A 248 13.01 0.93 1.26
CA ILE A 248 13.17 2.18 0.52
C ILE A 248 14.16 3.05 1.26
N ARG A 249 15.11 3.64 0.53
CA ARG A 249 15.94 4.73 1.02
C ARG A 249 15.39 6.06 0.55
N VAL A 250 15.42 7.06 1.42
CA VAL A 250 14.97 8.42 1.10
C VAL A 250 16.18 9.31 1.00
N MET A 251 16.33 10.00 -0.14
CA MET A 251 17.42 10.95 -0.40
C MET A 251 16.86 12.36 -0.51
N ARG A 252 17.58 13.33 0.06
CA ARG A 252 17.36 14.76 -0.14
C ARG A 252 18.73 15.41 -0.43
N GLY A 253 18.89 15.98 -1.61
CA GLY A 253 20.20 16.33 -2.13
C GLY A 253 21.08 15.09 -2.26
N ALA A 254 22.31 15.18 -1.83
CA ALA A 254 23.27 14.07 -1.83
C ALA A 254 23.23 13.21 -0.55
N GLU A 255 22.32 13.49 0.39
CA GLU A 255 22.29 12.86 1.70
C GLU A 255 21.08 11.93 1.88
N GLU A 256 21.30 10.81 2.56
CA GLU A 256 20.23 9.91 2.96
C GLU A 256 19.54 10.42 4.23
N VAL A 257 18.22 10.59 4.15
CA VAL A 257 17.38 10.93 5.31
C VAL A 257 16.95 9.63 5.99
N LYS A 258 17.57 9.31 7.12
CA LYS A 258 17.32 8.06 7.86
C LYS A 258 16.29 8.20 8.96
N ILE A 259 16.18 9.38 9.55
CA ILE A 259 15.39 9.65 10.77
C ILE A 259 14.55 10.90 10.55
N SER A 260 13.29 10.86 10.97
CA SER A 260 12.44 12.05 11.09
C SER A 260 12.19 12.38 12.56
N LYS A 261 11.88 13.66 12.84
CA LYS A 261 11.53 14.12 14.20
C LYS A 261 10.25 13.44 14.71
N ARG A 262 9.33 13.12 13.82
CA ARG A 262 8.02 12.53 14.15
C ARG A 262 8.14 11.14 14.78
N ALA A 263 8.89 10.24 14.14
CA ALA A 263 9.07 8.86 14.59
C ALA A 263 10.30 8.66 15.47
N GLY A 264 11.31 9.52 15.36
CA GLY A 264 12.56 9.43 16.12
C GLY A 264 13.53 8.35 15.65
N SER A 265 13.15 7.48 14.70
CA SER A 265 13.97 6.35 14.25
C SER A 265 13.86 6.02 12.76
N TYR A 266 12.88 6.59 12.05
CA TYR A 266 12.67 6.35 10.61
C TYR A 266 11.92 7.51 9.96
N VAL A 267 11.93 7.57 8.62
CA VAL A 267 11.11 8.52 7.85
C VAL A 267 9.67 7.98 7.75
N THR A 268 8.70 8.82 8.08
CA THR A 268 7.28 8.44 8.03
C THR A 268 6.67 8.66 6.64
N LEU A 269 5.58 7.96 6.35
CA LEU A 269 4.76 8.20 5.17
C LEU A 269 4.25 9.65 5.14
N ARG A 270 3.83 10.18 6.29
CA ARG A 270 3.37 11.57 6.43
C ARG A 270 4.48 12.57 6.05
N ASP A 271 5.71 12.32 6.49
CA ASP A 271 6.84 13.18 6.13
C ASP A 271 7.03 13.28 4.61
N LEU A 272 6.99 12.14 3.89
CA LEU A 272 7.11 12.13 2.43
C LEU A 272 5.99 12.91 1.75
N ILE A 273 4.75 12.75 2.23
CA ILE A 273 3.58 13.45 1.66
C ILE A 273 3.72 14.97 1.89
N GLU A 274 4.12 15.38 3.08
CA GLU A 274 4.32 16.79 3.43
C GLU A 274 5.52 17.43 2.70
N TRP A 275 6.59 16.67 2.50
CA TRP A 275 7.77 17.16 1.77
C TRP A 275 7.57 17.26 0.28
N THR A 276 6.67 16.47 -0.28
CA THR A 276 6.43 16.41 -1.73
C THR A 276 4.95 16.58 -2.06
N SER A 277 4.26 15.50 -2.30
CA SER A 277 2.80 15.44 -2.45
C SER A 277 2.34 13.98 -2.40
N LYS A 278 1.06 13.75 -2.11
CA LYS A 278 0.43 12.44 -2.21
C LYS A 278 0.67 11.80 -3.59
N ASP A 279 0.49 12.55 -4.67
CA ASP A 279 0.62 12.04 -6.04
C ASP A 279 2.05 11.63 -6.37
N ALA A 280 3.04 12.44 -5.98
CA ALA A 280 4.44 12.12 -6.17
C ALA A 280 4.80 10.85 -5.39
N VAL A 281 4.41 10.76 -4.11
CA VAL A 281 4.71 9.58 -3.28
C VAL A 281 4.11 8.32 -3.91
N ARG A 282 2.82 8.34 -4.30
CA ARG A 282 2.18 7.16 -4.90
C ARG A 282 2.85 6.76 -6.22
N PHE A 283 3.06 7.70 -7.13
CA PHE A 283 3.66 7.41 -8.42
C PHE A 283 5.08 6.85 -8.29
N PHE A 284 5.92 7.48 -7.47
CA PHE A 284 7.31 7.08 -7.28
C PHE A 284 7.41 5.70 -6.61
N LEU A 285 6.62 5.43 -5.58
CA LEU A 285 6.61 4.13 -4.90
C LEU A 285 6.17 2.98 -5.79
N LEU A 286 5.38 3.27 -6.84
CA LEU A 286 4.88 2.28 -7.81
C LEU A 286 5.76 2.16 -9.06
N SER A 287 6.75 3.04 -9.26
CA SER A 287 7.51 3.14 -10.51
C SER A 287 8.62 2.10 -10.69
N ARG A 288 8.76 1.15 -9.78
CA ARG A 288 9.73 0.06 -9.83
C ARG A 288 9.08 -1.25 -9.43
N LYS A 289 9.67 -2.36 -9.88
CA LYS A 289 9.28 -3.70 -9.40
C LYS A 289 9.36 -3.76 -7.88
N PRO A 290 8.43 -4.45 -7.23
CA PRO A 290 8.39 -4.51 -5.76
C PRO A 290 9.68 -5.01 -5.12
N ASP A 291 10.31 -6.03 -5.70
CA ASP A 291 11.53 -6.68 -5.22
C ASP A 291 12.83 -5.92 -5.56
N THR A 292 12.73 -4.81 -6.28
CA THR A 292 13.88 -3.98 -6.63
C THR A 292 14.13 -2.94 -5.54
N GLU A 293 15.40 -2.79 -5.13
CA GLU A 293 15.80 -1.68 -4.27
C GLU A 293 15.41 -0.34 -4.87
N TYR A 294 14.90 0.55 -4.03
CA TYR A 294 14.39 1.82 -4.48
C TYR A 294 14.91 2.98 -3.63
N VAL A 295 15.31 4.03 -4.33
CA VAL A 295 15.68 5.32 -3.73
C VAL A 295 14.59 6.33 -4.08
N PHE A 296 13.92 6.85 -3.05
CA PHE A 296 12.99 7.95 -3.19
C PHE A 296 13.77 9.27 -3.12
N ASP A 297 13.86 9.96 -4.25
CA ASP A 297 14.53 11.25 -4.38
C ASP A 297 13.51 12.39 -4.17
N VAL A 298 13.62 13.08 -3.04
CA VAL A 298 12.71 14.18 -2.67
C VAL A 298 12.82 15.33 -3.66
N ASP A 299 14.03 15.66 -4.10
CA ASP A 299 14.24 16.81 -5.01
C ASP A 299 13.65 16.53 -6.39
N LEU A 300 13.84 15.30 -6.90
CA LEU A 300 13.21 14.88 -8.15
C LEU A 300 11.68 14.90 -8.04
N ALA A 301 11.13 14.45 -6.90
CA ALA A 301 9.68 14.45 -6.65
C ALA A 301 9.07 15.86 -6.59
N LEU A 302 9.88 16.87 -6.26
CA LEU A 302 9.49 18.29 -6.24
C LEU A 302 9.70 19.01 -7.57
N ALA A 303 10.51 18.45 -8.49
CA ALA A 303 10.84 19.09 -9.75
C ALA A 303 9.61 19.28 -10.63
N GLN A 304 9.44 20.50 -11.18
CA GLN A 304 8.33 20.85 -12.09
C GLN A 304 8.82 20.89 -13.54
N ASN A 305 9.44 19.81 -13.98
CA ASN A 305 9.98 19.63 -15.32
C ASN A 305 9.85 18.19 -15.80
N ASN A 306 10.33 17.93 -17.01
CA ASN A 306 10.19 16.62 -17.67
C ASN A 306 11.03 15.50 -17.02
N GLU A 307 11.95 15.81 -16.10
CA GLU A 307 12.72 14.81 -15.35
C GLU A 307 11.84 14.12 -14.29
N ASN A 308 10.87 14.85 -13.73
CA ASN A 308 9.91 14.30 -12.79
C ASN A 308 8.81 13.53 -13.56
N PRO A 309 8.77 12.18 -13.44
CA PRO A 309 7.86 11.37 -14.26
C PRO A 309 6.38 11.62 -13.94
N VAL A 310 6.01 11.91 -12.71
CA VAL A 310 4.61 12.22 -12.36
C VAL A 310 4.20 13.56 -12.93
N PHE A 311 5.07 14.57 -12.83
CA PHE A 311 4.83 15.87 -13.44
C PHE A 311 4.65 15.74 -14.95
N TYR A 312 5.52 15.00 -15.61
CA TYR A 312 5.49 14.78 -17.07
C TYR A 312 4.17 14.19 -17.55
N VAL A 313 3.66 13.17 -16.86
CA VAL A 313 2.37 12.52 -17.18
C VAL A 313 1.20 13.45 -16.88
N GLN A 314 1.17 14.08 -15.71
CA GLN A 314 0.10 15.00 -15.32
C GLN A 314 0.06 16.24 -16.21
N TYR A 315 1.23 16.74 -16.63
CA TYR A 315 1.32 17.86 -17.55
C TYR A 315 0.75 17.54 -18.93
N ALA A 316 0.94 16.32 -19.44
CA ALA A 316 0.29 15.88 -20.67
C ALA A 316 -1.24 15.97 -20.58
N HIS A 317 -1.82 15.48 -19.48
CA HIS A 317 -3.25 15.55 -19.23
C HIS A 317 -3.75 17.01 -19.14
N ALA A 318 -3.09 17.85 -18.34
CA ALA A 318 -3.46 19.25 -18.17
C ALA A 318 -3.36 20.05 -19.48
N ARG A 319 -2.36 19.76 -20.31
CA ARG A 319 -2.17 20.37 -21.63
C ARG A 319 -3.32 20.02 -22.57
N ILE A 320 -3.78 18.77 -22.57
CA ILE A 320 -4.96 18.35 -23.34
C ILE A 320 -6.21 19.08 -22.84
N CYS A 321 -6.41 19.16 -21.53
CA CYS A 321 -7.55 19.89 -20.95
C CYS A 321 -7.56 21.36 -21.38
N SER A 322 -6.39 22.00 -21.49
CA SER A 322 -6.27 23.37 -21.98
C SER A 322 -6.67 23.50 -23.45
N VAL A 323 -6.30 22.54 -24.30
CA VAL A 323 -6.70 22.50 -25.72
C VAL A 323 -8.21 22.33 -25.86
N LEU A 324 -8.79 21.38 -25.11
CA LEU A 324 -10.23 21.14 -25.11
C LEU A 324 -11.01 22.35 -24.57
N GLY A 325 -10.48 23.04 -23.56
CA GLY A 325 -11.05 24.28 -23.03
C GLY A 325 -11.02 25.43 -24.04
N ALA A 326 -9.94 25.58 -24.80
CA ALA A 326 -9.80 26.57 -25.86
C ALA A 326 -10.74 26.28 -27.02
N TRP A 327 -11.01 25.03 -27.36
CA TRP A 327 -12.02 24.65 -28.34
C TRP A 327 -13.43 25.01 -27.88
N GLY A 328 -13.76 24.81 -26.61
CA GLY A 328 -15.03 25.19 -26.00
C GLY A 328 -16.25 24.34 -26.38
N GLY A 329 -16.05 23.26 -27.17
CA GLY A 329 -17.11 22.34 -27.55
C GLY A 329 -17.32 21.22 -26.52
N ALA A 330 -18.40 20.44 -26.66
CA ALA A 330 -18.70 19.31 -25.81
C ALA A 330 -17.89 18.10 -26.23
N VAL A 331 -17.06 17.53 -25.33
CA VAL A 331 -16.25 16.33 -25.61
C VAL A 331 -17.13 15.14 -26.05
N ALA A 332 -18.36 15.05 -25.56
CA ALA A 332 -19.31 14.01 -25.98
C ALA A 332 -19.66 14.04 -27.49
N SER A 333 -19.51 15.21 -28.13
CA SER A 333 -19.75 15.36 -29.58
C SER A 333 -18.60 14.80 -30.43
N LEU A 334 -17.46 14.47 -29.84
CA LEU A 334 -16.28 13.90 -30.52
C LEU A 334 -16.38 12.38 -30.74
N ARG A 335 -17.56 11.81 -30.56
CA ARG A 335 -17.80 10.36 -30.78
C ARG A 335 -18.23 10.11 -32.23
N ALA A 336 -17.83 8.95 -32.74
CA ALA A 336 -18.23 8.47 -34.08
C ALA A 336 -17.90 9.44 -35.23
N LEU A 337 -16.76 10.12 -35.14
CA LEU A 337 -16.24 11.03 -36.17
C LEU A 337 -15.43 10.26 -37.23
N ASP A 338 -15.29 10.90 -38.40
CA ASP A 338 -14.32 10.44 -39.40
C ASP A 338 -12.89 10.74 -38.90
N LEU A 339 -12.10 9.69 -38.70
CA LEU A 339 -10.72 9.76 -38.23
C LEU A 339 -9.71 9.64 -39.38
N THR A 340 -10.15 9.57 -40.63
CA THR A 340 -9.25 9.47 -41.81
C THR A 340 -8.24 10.61 -41.92
N PRO A 341 -8.46 11.83 -41.37
CA PRO A 341 -7.43 12.87 -41.37
C PRO A 341 -6.21 12.56 -40.48
N LEU A 342 -6.27 11.57 -39.60
CA LEU A 342 -5.18 11.22 -38.69
C LEU A 342 -4.14 10.30 -39.38
N GLN A 343 -3.34 10.87 -40.31
CA GLN A 343 -2.41 10.14 -41.16
C GLN A 343 -0.93 10.33 -40.78
N SER A 344 -0.62 11.30 -39.92
CA SER A 344 0.78 11.56 -39.58
C SER A 344 1.39 10.40 -38.78
N PRO A 345 2.71 10.16 -38.91
CA PRO A 345 3.40 9.12 -38.10
C PRO A 345 3.16 9.31 -36.59
N GLN A 346 3.13 10.56 -36.13
CA GLN A 346 2.89 10.87 -34.71
C GLN A 346 1.46 10.54 -34.28
N ALA A 347 0.44 10.85 -35.12
CA ALA A 347 -0.93 10.44 -34.84
C ALA A 347 -1.09 8.92 -34.80
N LEU A 348 -0.50 8.21 -35.75
CA LEU A 348 -0.52 6.74 -35.79
C LEU A 348 0.17 6.13 -34.57
N SER A 349 1.32 6.67 -34.18
CA SER A 349 2.05 6.22 -32.97
C SER A 349 1.22 6.41 -31.72
N LEU A 350 0.54 7.57 -31.56
CA LEU A 350 -0.33 7.85 -30.41
C LEU A 350 -1.53 6.89 -30.39
N MET A 351 -2.19 6.65 -31.54
CA MET A 351 -3.30 5.72 -31.63
C MET A 351 -2.89 4.27 -31.27
N LEU A 352 -1.71 3.83 -31.76
CA LEU A 352 -1.18 2.51 -31.42
C LEU A 352 -0.88 2.38 -29.92
N GLN A 353 -0.34 3.45 -29.30
CA GLN A 353 -0.10 3.46 -27.84
C GLN A 353 -1.41 3.39 -27.06
N LEU A 354 -2.44 4.12 -27.49
CA LEU A 354 -3.78 4.05 -26.87
C LEU A 354 -4.36 2.63 -26.97
N ALA A 355 -4.22 1.96 -28.12
CA ALA A 355 -4.75 0.63 -28.35
C ALA A 355 -4.15 -0.44 -27.42
N LYS A 356 -2.94 -0.24 -26.91
CA LYS A 356 -2.26 -1.16 -25.97
C LYS A 356 -2.81 -1.10 -24.54
N PHE A 357 -3.60 -0.09 -24.19
CA PHE A 357 -4.02 0.14 -22.80
C PHE A 357 -4.77 -1.05 -22.18
N PRO A 358 -5.79 -1.66 -22.82
CA PRO A 358 -6.49 -2.80 -22.24
C PRO A 358 -5.60 -4.02 -22.02
N GLU A 359 -4.71 -4.35 -22.97
CA GLU A 359 -3.79 -5.46 -22.84
C GLU A 359 -2.76 -5.22 -21.73
N MET A 360 -2.25 -3.99 -21.62
CA MET A 360 -1.35 -3.60 -20.54
C MET A 360 -2.01 -3.80 -19.17
N LEU A 361 -3.28 -3.38 -18.99
CA LEU A 361 -4.01 -3.56 -17.73
C LEU A 361 -4.17 -5.05 -17.38
N THR A 362 -4.49 -5.89 -18.37
CA THR A 362 -4.62 -7.33 -18.16
C THR A 362 -3.31 -7.97 -17.73
N GLY A 363 -2.21 -7.66 -18.42
CA GLY A 363 -0.87 -8.16 -18.08
C GLY A 363 -0.43 -7.67 -16.70
N ALA A 364 -0.60 -6.39 -16.41
CA ALA A 364 -0.25 -5.82 -15.12
C ALA A 364 -1.02 -6.45 -13.95
N ALA A 365 -2.31 -6.77 -14.14
CA ALA A 365 -3.09 -7.48 -13.14
C ALA A 365 -2.59 -8.91 -12.92
N GLN A 366 -2.33 -9.66 -13.99
CA GLN A 366 -1.83 -11.04 -13.92
C GLN A 366 -0.49 -11.14 -13.19
N ASP A 367 0.41 -10.21 -13.46
CA ASP A 367 1.79 -10.22 -12.96
C ASP A 367 1.97 -9.40 -11.66
N PHE A 368 0.90 -8.83 -11.10
CA PHE A 368 0.95 -7.88 -9.98
C PHE A 368 1.90 -6.69 -10.25
N ALA A 369 1.96 -6.26 -11.50
CA ALA A 369 2.96 -5.34 -12.01
C ALA A 369 2.43 -3.89 -12.10
N ALA A 370 2.16 -3.26 -10.96
CA ALA A 370 1.70 -1.86 -10.92
C ALA A 370 2.70 -0.90 -11.61
N HIS A 371 4.00 -1.23 -11.64
CA HIS A 371 5.03 -0.45 -12.34
C HIS A 371 4.83 -0.39 -13.86
N ASP A 372 4.20 -1.39 -14.47
CA ASP A 372 3.91 -1.38 -15.90
C ASP A 372 2.92 -0.27 -16.27
N VAL A 373 2.00 0.07 -15.36
CA VAL A 373 1.09 1.21 -15.54
C VAL A 373 1.88 2.52 -15.57
N THR A 374 2.87 2.70 -14.70
CA THR A 374 3.72 3.91 -14.69
C THR A 374 4.54 4.04 -15.97
N PHE A 375 5.09 2.96 -16.48
CA PHE A 375 5.85 2.94 -17.74
C PHE A 375 4.94 3.25 -18.92
N TYR A 376 3.78 2.60 -18.99
CA TYR A 376 2.80 2.87 -20.03
C TYR A 376 2.38 4.35 -20.07
N LEU A 377 2.07 4.94 -18.93
CA LEU A 377 1.66 6.36 -18.84
C LEU A 377 2.77 7.32 -19.30
N ARG A 378 4.03 7.02 -18.96
CA ARG A 378 5.18 7.81 -19.43
C ARG A 378 5.33 7.71 -20.96
N ASP A 379 5.20 6.53 -21.52
CA ASP A 379 5.26 6.31 -22.96
C ASP A 379 4.09 7.00 -23.68
N LEU A 380 2.88 6.91 -23.13
CA LEU A 380 1.71 7.60 -23.66
C LEU A 380 1.89 9.13 -23.64
N ALA A 381 2.40 9.67 -22.52
CA ALA A 381 2.70 11.10 -22.41
C ALA A 381 3.75 11.53 -23.44
N ALA A 382 4.80 10.73 -23.65
CA ALA A 382 5.83 10.98 -24.66
C ALA A 382 5.24 11.01 -26.09
N CYS A 383 4.40 10.03 -26.44
CA CYS A 383 3.71 9.99 -27.72
C CYS A 383 2.82 11.23 -27.91
N TYR A 384 2.10 11.63 -26.86
CA TYR A 384 1.26 12.83 -26.91
C TYR A 384 2.08 14.12 -27.09
N HIS A 385 3.15 14.30 -26.33
CA HIS A 385 4.00 15.50 -26.47
C HIS A 385 4.62 15.58 -27.87
N SER A 386 5.09 14.48 -28.42
CA SER A 386 5.59 14.40 -29.79
C SER A 386 4.51 14.75 -30.82
N TYR A 387 3.29 14.27 -30.65
CA TYR A 387 2.15 14.60 -31.48
C TYR A 387 1.80 16.09 -31.42
N TYR A 388 1.72 16.64 -30.20
CA TYR A 388 1.39 18.04 -29.98
C TYR A 388 2.42 19.00 -30.58
N ASP A 389 3.70 18.63 -30.54
CA ASP A 389 4.77 19.46 -31.10
C ASP A 389 4.79 19.40 -32.66
N ALA A 390 4.33 18.29 -33.25
CA ALA A 390 4.28 18.09 -34.69
C ALA A 390 3.02 18.62 -35.35
N GLU A 391 1.87 18.64 -34.62
CA GLU A 391 0.55 18.88 -35.23
C GLU A 391 -0.23 19.96 -34.45
N ARG A 392 -0.61 21.03 -35.17
CA ARG A 392 -1.53 22.00 -34.61
C ARG A 392 -2.94 21.41 -34.54
N ILE A 393 -3.53 21.33 -33.33
CA ILE A 393 -4.82 20.70 -33.12
C ILE A 393 -5.98 21.58 -33.58
N LEU A 394 -5.98 22.83 -33.14
CA LEU A 394 -7.01 23.82 -33.48
C LEU A 394 -6.66 24.48 -34.82
N VAL A 395 -7.12 23.90 -35.92
CA VAL A 395 -6.97 24.36 -37.31
C VAL A 395 -8.31 24.81 -37.85
N ASP A 396 -8.29 25.48 -39.02
CA ASP A 396 -9.51 26.01 -39.64
C ASP A 396 -10.38 24.93 -40.31
N ASP A 397 -9.73 23.89 -40.86
CA ASP A 397 -10.46 22.73 -41.39
C ASP A 397 -11.19 21.99 -40.27
N GLU A 398 -12.52 22.01 -40.34
CA GLU A 398 -13.38 21.43 -39.29
C GLU A 398 -13.21 19.90 -39.13
N GLY A 399 -13.10 19.19 -40.27
CA GLY A 399 -12.93 17.74 -40.25
C GLY A 399 -11.60 17.32 -39.60
N VAL A 400 -10.52 17.97 -39.98
CA VAL A 400 -9.18 17.77 -39.41
C VAL A 400 -9.17 18.13 -37.92
N LYS A 401 -9.74 19.29 -37.57
CA LYS A 401 -9.82 19.76 -36.19
C LYS A 401 -10.56 18.76 -35.29
N LEU A 402 -11.75 18.31 -35.70
CA LEU A 402 -12.55 17.39 -34.92
C LEU A 402 -11.87 16.00 -34.75
N ALA A 403 -11.22 15.48 -35.80
CA ALA A 403 -10.45 14.26 -35.73
C ALA A 403 -9.29 14.38 -34.73
N ARG A 404 -8.53 15.49 -34.77
CA ARG A 404 -7.43 15.75 -33.83
C ARG A 404 -7.92 15.95 -32.41
N LEU A 405 -9.03 16.64 -32.20
CA LEU A 405 -9.67 16.79 -30.88
C LEU A 405 -10.14 15.44 -30.33
N ALA A 406 -10.71 14.55 -31.16
CA ALA A 406 -11.10 13.22 -30.75
C ALA A 406 -9.90 12.40 -30.25
N LEU A 407 -8.76 12.46 -30.97
CA LEU A 407 -7.54 11.76 -30.57
C LEU A 407 -7.00 12.26 -29.23
N VAL A 408 -6.90 13.56 -29.02
CA VAL A 408 -6.40 14.10 -27.74
C VAL A 408 -7.39 13.89 -26.59
N ALA A 409 -8.70 13.94 -26.83
CA ALA A 409 -9.71 13.63 -25.83
C ALA A 409 -9.62 12.16 -25.38
N ALA A 410 -9.44 11.22 -26.32
CA ALA A 410 -9.18 9.82 -26.00
C ALA A 410 -7.88 9.65 -25.18
N THR A 411 -6.84 10.39 -25.55
CA THR A 411 -5.55 10.37 -24.79
C THR A 411 -5.75 10.88 -23.35
N ALA A 412 -6.48 11.98 -23.15
CA ALA A 412 -6.78 12.48 -21.80
C ALA A 412 -7.55 11.45 -20.97
N GLN A 413 -8.52 10.77 -21.59
CA GLN A 413 -9.30 9.73 -20.90
C GLN A 413 -8.42 8.55 -20.46
N VAL A 414 -7.52 8.07 -21.30
CA VAL A 414 -6.61 6.97 -20.97
C VAL A 414 -5.58 7.40 -19.93
N LEU A 415 -5.01 8.61 -20.03
CA LEU A 415 -4.13 9.16 -18.98
C LEU A 415 -4.86 9.23 -17.63
N HIS A 416 -6.09 9.74 -17.62
CA HIS A 416 -6.91 9.81 -16.42
C HIS A 416 -7.17 8.42 -15.82
N ASN A 417 -7.57 7.46 -16.65
CA ASN A 417 -7.86 6.09 -16.22
C ASN A 417 -6.60 5.40 -15.63
N GLY A 418 -5.46 5.53 -16.30
CA GLY A 418 -4.19 4.96 -15.83
C GLY A 418 -3.70 5.61 -14.52
N LEU A 419 -3.81 6.93 -14.40
CA LEU A 419 -3.49 7.64 -13.16
C LEU A 419 -4.41 7.20 -12.01
N ASN A 420 -5.71 7.00 -12.26
CA ASN A 420 -6.65 6.49 -11.27
C ASN A 420 -6.28 5.09 -10.76
N VAL A 421 -5.80 4.20 -11.63
CA VAL A 421 -5.29 2.87 -11.20
C VAL A 421 -4.18 3.03 -10.16
N LEU A 422 -3.32 4.02 -10.32
CA LEU A 422 -2.23 4.32 -9.39
C LEU A 422 -2.69 5.11 -8.14
N GLY A 423 -3.92 5.60 -8.12
CA GLY A 423 -4.42 6.53 -7.10
C GLY A 423 -3.76 7.91 -7.16
N VAL A 424 -3.36 8.31 -8.36
CA VAL A 424 -2.74 9.62 -8.67
C VAL A 424 -3.77 10.49 -9.38
N SER A 425 -3.82 11.77 -9.04
CA SER A 425 -4.77 12.70 -9.65
C SER A 425 -4.39 13.05 -11.10
N ALA A 426 -5.40 13.38 -11.90
CA ALA A 426 -5.24 13.91 -13.25
C ALA A 426 -5.68 15.40 -13.27
N PRO A 427 -4.79 16.35 -12.96
CA PRO A 427 -5.14 17.76 -12.87
C PRO A 427 -5.53 18.33 -14.22
N GLN A 428 -6.53 19.21 -14.23
CA GLN A 428 -6.98 19.89 -15.45
C GLN A 428 -6.13 21.12 -15.78
N LYS A 429 -5.43 21.65 -14.80
CA LYS A 429 -4.55 22.81 -14.95
C LYS A 429 -3.26 22.57 -14.17
N MET A 430 -2.15 22.92 -14.78
CA MET A 430 -0.83 22.95 -14.16
C MET A 430 -0.09 24.19 -14.67
N GLU A 431 0.53 24.92 -13.77
CA GLU A 431 1.40 26.03 -14.14
C GLU A 431 2.81 25.47 -14.42
N ARG A 432 3.35 25.83 -15.59
CA ARG A 432 4.75 25.61 -15.89
C ARG A 432 5.50 26.80 -15.29
N ILE A 433 6.31 26.58 -14.27
CA ILE A 433 7.25 27.61 -13.86
C ILE A 433 8.27 27.71 -14.99
N ALA A 434 8.36 28.89 -15.59
CA ALA A 434 9.34 29.17 -16.62
C ALA A 434 10.73 28.82 -16.10
N ALA A 435 11.49 28.06 -16.88
CA ALA A 435 12.86 27.70 -16.59
C ALA A 435 13.76 28.91 -16.53
#